data_10f46a223cf9179a29ac0be400abb1fd
#
_entry.id   10f46a223cf9179a29ac0be400abb1fd
#
_cell.length_a   1.000
_cell.length_b   1.000
_cell.length_c   1.000
_cell.angle_alpha   90.00
_cell.angle_beta   90.00
_cell.angle_gamma   90.00
#
_symmetry.space_group_name_H-M   'P 1'
#
loop_
_entity.id
_entity.type
_entity.pdbx_description
1 polymer ?
#
loop_
_entity_poly.entity_id
_entity_poly.type
_entity_poly.pdbx_seq_one_letter_code
_entity_poly.pdbx_strand_id
1 'polypeptide(L)'
;MDNIATSLTGKHEPIDKPKRIDIQLYFTNEEFVKLTRGFIPQQMEDKWFIYYDNEWLYFHRSWTGFGIYKAQIFKEHDGYLIKDFWAERNFVKYQGGDYSDEYYFPELIANTLLGVDVKKINSKNKINQDIDYLNKIKGAFFGVAIGDAVGVPFEFFSREEMSLKPAYDMIGHGTHNQPIGTWSDDSSLTFCLAEALANNGYDLTSISFNFHMWKNTAYWSA
;
A
#
# COMPACT_ATOMS: atom_id res chain seq x y z
N MET A 1 14.60 -31.87 -15.58
CA MET A 1 13.77 -31.74 -14.37
C MET A 1 14.08 -30.38 -13.79
N ASP A 2 13.10 -29.51 -13.66
CA ASP A 2 13.33 -28.21 -13.05
C ASP A 2 13.70 -28.41 -11.57
N ASN A 3 14.91 -28.01 -11.20
CA ASN A 3 15.40 -28.11 -9.82
C ASN A 3 14.68 -27.05 -8.97
N ILE A 4 13.59 -27.46 -8.31
CA ILE A 4 12.88 -26.61 -7.35
C ILE A 4 13.58 -26.70 -6.00
N ALA A 5 13.92 -25.56 -5.42
CA ALA A 5 14.50 -25.48 -4.08
C ALA A 5 13.43 -25.79 -3.02
N THR A 6 13.75 -26.68 -2.10
CA THR A 6 12.91 -27.02 -0.94
C THR A 6 13.77 -27.03 0.33
N SER A 7 13.16 -27.05 1.49
CA SER A 7 13.89 -27.19 2.75
C SER A 7 14.82 -28.39 2.82
N LEU A 8 14.57 -29.43 1.99
CA LEU A 8 15.42 -30.64 1.94
C LEU A 8 16.64 -30.51 1.01
N THR A 9 16.72 -29.46 0.18
CA THR A 9 17.74 -29.32 -0.86
C THR A 9 18.96 -28.52 -0.43
N GLY A 10 18.94 -27.90 0.75
CA GLY A 10 20.06 -27.10 1.26
C GLY A 10 20.08 -26.99 2.78
N LYS A 11 21.20 -26.46 3.29
CA LYS A 11 21.33 -26.17 4.73
C LYS A 11 20.43 -24.99 5.09
N HIS A 12 19.68 -25.11 6.18
CA HIS A 12 18.84 -24.02 6.67
C HIS A 12 18.73 -24.07 8.19
N GLU A 13 18.86 -22.90 8.80
CA GLU A 13 18.62 -22.63 10.21
C GLU A 13 17.59 -21.50 10.34
N PRO A 14 16.77 -21.48 11.38
CA PRO A 14 15.85 -20.38 11.60
C PRO A 14 16.58 -19.06 11.89
N ILE A 15 15.88 -17.95 11.67
CA ILE A 15 16.32 -16.62 12.13
C ILE A 15 16.26 -16.60 13.65
N ASP A 16 17.35 -16.19 14.31
CA ASP A 16 17.45 -16.17 15.77
C ASP A 16 16.79 -14.94 16.40
N LYS A 17 17.10 -13.75 15.83
CA LYS A 17 16.62 -12.45 16.32
C LYS A 17 15.92 -11.72 15.19
N PRO A 18 14.69 -12.14 14.85
CA PRO A 18 13.97 -11.55 13.73
C PRO A 18 13.55 -10.13 14.02
N LYS A 19 13.81 -9.21 13.09
CA LYS A 19 13.25 -7.86 13.04
C LYS A 19 12.41 -7.69 11.79
N ARG A 20 11.18 -7.23 11.94
CA ARG A 20 10.28 -6.92 10.83
C ARG A 20 10.65 -5.58 10.21
N ILE A 21 10.64 -5.54 8.88
CA ILE A 21 10.88 -4.36 8.05
C ILE A 21 9.72 -4.27 7.05
N ASP A 22 9.05 -3.13 7.03
CA ASP A 22 7.92 -2.90 6.12
C ASP A 22 8.45 -2.59 4.73
N ILE A 23 7.84 -3.20 3.72
CA ILE A 23 8.13 -2.99 2.30
C ILE A 23 6.87 -3.31 1.50
N GLN A 24 6.82 -2.91 0.24
CA GLN A 24 5.76 -3.35 -0.69
C GLN A 24 6.39 -3.78 -2.01
N LEU A 25 6.34 -5.07 -2.30
CA LEU A 25 6.87 -5.64 -3.54
C LEU A 25 5.75 -6.42 -4.24
N TYR A 26 5.37 -5.95 -5.43
CA TYR A 26 4.31 -6.56 -6.23
C TYR A 26 4.90 -7.45 -7.32
N PHE A 27 4.29 -8.62 -7.52
CA PHE A 27 4.71 -9.63 -8.49
C PHE A 27 3.54 -10.10 -9.34
N THR A 28 3.79 -10.31 -10.62
CA THR A 28 2.83 -10.96 -11.52
C THR A 28 2.72 -12.45 -11.23
N ASN A 29 1.71 -13.12 -11.82
CA ASN A 29 1.60 -14.59 -11.73
C ASN A 29 2.84 -15.30 -12.30
N GLU A 30 3.43 -14.78 -13.38
CA GLU A 30 4.65 -15.34 -13.98
C GLU A 30 5.87 -15.18 -13.07
N GLU A 31 6.01 -14.02 -12.43
CA GLU A 31 7.08 -13.76 -11.47
C GLU A 31 6.93 -14.62 -10.23
N PHE A 32 5.71 -14.83 -9.74
CA PHE A 32 5.45 -15.73 -8.61
C PHE A 32 5.89 -17.17 -8.90
N VAL A 33 5.65 -17.68 -10.09
CA VAL A 33 6.16 -19.00 -10.49
C VAL A 33 7.68 -19.08 -10.40
N LYS A 34 8.40 -17.99 -10.72
CA LYS A 34 9.85 -17.94 -10.56
C LYS A 34 10.25 -17.89 -9.09
N LEU A 35 9.56 -17.08 -8.26
CA LEU A 35 9.81 -17.00 -6.83
C LEU A 35 9.65 -18.36 -6.15
N THR A 36 8.62 -19.13 -6.50
CA THR A 36 8.36 -20.45 -5.90
C THR A 36 9.35 -21.53 -6.29
N ARG A 37 10.12 -21.34 -7.38
CA ARG A 37 11.23 -22.24 -7.73
C ARG A 37 12.39 -22.13 -6.77
N GLY A 38 12.57 -20.96 -6.14
CA GLY A 38 13.67 -20.67 -5.27
C GLY A 38 15.03 -20.63 -5.98
N PHE A 39 16.11 -20.81 -5.22
CA PHE A 39 17.47 -20.79 -5.74
C PHE A 39 18.34 -21.80 -5.00
N ILE A 40 18.91 -22.74 -5.72
CA ILE A 40 19.88 -23.74 -5.21
C ILE A 40 21.28 -23.29 -5.67
N PRO A 41 22.22 -23.01 -4.75
CA PRO A 41 23.57 -22.61 -5.12
C PRO A 41 24.26 -23.71 -5.94
N GLN A 42 24.90 -23.34 -7.06
CA GLN A 42 25.57 -24.26 -7.98
C GLN A 42 27.08 -24.15 -7.89
N GLN A 43 27.59 -23.02 -7.40
CA GLN A 43 29.03 -22.73 -7.31
C GLN A 43 29.35 -21.98 -6.00
N MET A 44 30.65 -21.86 -5.69
CA MET A 44 31.09 -21.26 -4.43
C MET A 44 30.71 -19.78 -4.28
N GLU A 45 30.55 -19.07 -5.37
CA GLU A 45 30.17 -17.68 -5.44
C GLU A 45 28.69 -17.45 -5.12
N ASP A 46 27.86 -18.49 -5.24
CA ASP A 46 26.44 -18.43 -4.93
C ASP A 46 26.22 -18.37 -3.42
N LYS A 47 26.07 -17.17 -2.90
CA LYS A 47 26.01 -16.91 -1.45
C LYS A 47 24.66 -17.24 -0.81
N TRP A 48 23.65 -17.59 -1.61
CA TRP A 48 22.29 -17.77 -1.16
C TRP A 48 21.76 -19.15 -1.48
N PHE A 49 20.95 -19.65 -0.55
CA PHE A 49 20.01 -20.75 -0.73
C PHE A 49 18.63 -20.19 -0.41
N ILE A 50 17.68 -20.25 -1.36
CA ILE A 50 16.34 -19.65 -1.22
C ILE A 50 15.31 -20.70 -1.58
N TYR A 51 14.33 -20.90 -0.73
CA TYR A 51 13.21 -21.80 -1.02
C TYR A 51 11.87 -21.19 -0.59
N TYR A 52 10.81 -21.67 -1.23
CA TYR A 52 9.43 -21.31 -0.93
C TYR A 52 8.73 -22.48 -0.25
N ASP A 53 8.07 -22.23 0.86
CA ASP A 53 7.25 -23.20 1.58
C ASP A 53 6.10 -22.51 2.31
N ASN A 54 4.86 -23.01 2.16
CA ASN A 54 3.67 -22.54 2.86
C ASN A 54 3.52 -21.01 2.86
N GLU A 55 3.52 -20.40 1.68
CA GLU A 55 3.40 -18.94 1.46
C GLU A 55 4.61 -18.12 1.91
N TRP A 56 5.69 -18.73 2.37
CA TRP A 56 6.88 -18.04 2.80
C TRP A 56 8.06 -18.30 1.89
N LEU A 57 8.81 -17.24 1.58
CA LEU A 57 10.17 -17.29 1.03
C LEU A 57 11.18 -17.24 2.16
N TYR A 58 12.11 -18.17 2.17
CA TYR A 58 13.19 -18.26 3.13
C TYR A 58 14.53 -18.06 2.45
N PHE A 59 15.36 -17.20 3.03
CA PHE A 59 16.67 -16.82 2.48
C PHE A 59 17.76 -17.19 3.46
N HIS A 60 18.63 -18.11 3.07
CA HIS A 60 19.70 -18.63 3.88
C HIS A 60 21.06 -18.40 3.24
N ARG A 61 22.08 -18.25 4.06
CA ARG A 61 23.45 -18.32 3.55
C ARG A 61 23.76 -19.74 3.10
N SER A 62 24.23 -19.88 1.85
CA SER A 62 24.45 -21.19 1.23
C SER A 62 25.47 -22.07 2.01
N TRP A 63 26.46 -21.45 2.61
CA TRP A 63 27.53 -22.17 3.29
C TRP A 63 27.22 -22.55 4.73
N THR A 64 26.66 -21.59 5.49
CA THR A 64 26.39 -21.77 6.91
C THR A 64 24.99 -22.30 7.18
N GLY A 65 24.05 -22.05 6.29
CA GLY A 65 22.65 -22.31 6.50
C GLY A 65 21.92 -21.23 7.32
N PHE A 66 22.62 -20.19 7.78
CA PHE A 66 21.99 -19.14 8.61
C PHE A 66 20.82 -18.49 7.89
N GLY A 67 19.64 -18.49 8.51
CA GLY A 67 18.49 -17.75 8.05
C GLY A 67 18.73 -16.25 8.20
N ILE A 68 18.68 -15.54 7.08
CA ILE A 68 18.95 -14.10 7.04
C ILE A 68 17.66 -13.33 6.82
N TYR A 69 16.84 -13.75 5.85
CA TYR A 69 15.54 -13.13 5.59
C TYR A 69 14.44 -14.18 5.48
N LYS A 70 13.22 -13.78 5.79
CA LYS A 70 12.00 -14.48 5.40
C LYS A 70 10.90 -13.48 5.08
N ALA A 71 10.06 -13.77 4.09
CA ALA A 71 8.96 -12.92 3.69
C ALA A 71 7.73 -13.74 3.35
N GLN A 72 6.55 -13.31 3.79
CA GLN A 72 5.29 -13.92 3.39
C GLN A 72 4.81 -13.33 2.09
N ILE A 73 4.33 -14.18 1.18
CA ILE A 73 3.74 -13.79 -0.09
C ILE A 73 2.24 -13.92 0.01
N PHE A 74 1.53 -12.82 -0.17
CA PHE A 74 0.09 -12.76 -0.17
C PHE A 74 -0.44 -12.77 -1.59
N LYS A 75 -1.48 -13.56 -1.84
CA LYS A 75 -2.20 -13.50 -3.11
C LYS A 75 -3.13 -12.29 -3.11
N GLU A 76 -3.05 -11.50 -4.16
CA GLU A 76 -3.94 -10.36 -4.44
C GLU A 76 -4.76 -10.65 -5.72
N HIS A 77 -5.70 -9.75 -6.06
CA HIS A 77 -6.59 -9.95 -7.20
C HIS A 77 -5.82 -10.17 -8.53
N ASP A 78 -4.79 -9.36 -8.78
CA ASP A 78 -4.05 -9.35 -10.05
C ASP A 78 -2.59 -9.84 -9.94
N GLY A 79 -2.25 -10.54 -8.85
CA GLY A 79 -0.88 -11.02 -8.64
C GLY A 79 -0.58 -11.39 -7.21
N TYR A 80 0.61 -11.00 -6.75
CA TYR A 80 1.13 -11.34 -5.43
C TYR A 80 1.86 -10.15 -4.81
N LEU A 81 1.86 -10.09 -3.48
CA LEU A 81 2.42 -9.00 -2.70
C LEU A 81 3.25 -9.50 -1.52
N ILE A 82 4.45 -8.96 -1.34
CA ILE A 82 5.18 -8.98 -0.07
C ILE A 82 4.96 -7.63 0.61
N LYS A 83 4.39 -7.64 1.82
CA LYS A 83 4.07 -6.42 2.62
C LYS A 83 5.18 -6.06 3.59
N ASP A 84 5.94 -7.05 3.99
CA ASP A 84 7.05 -6.95 4.93
C ASP A 84 7.98 -8.15 4.79
N PHE A 85 9.15 -8.03 5.38
CA PHE A 85 10.06 -9.14 5.56
C PHE A 85 10.71 -9.09 6.94
N TRP A 86 11.22 -10.22 7.38
CA TRP A 86 11.92 -10.37 8.64
C TRP A 86 13.40 -10.57 8.35
N ALA A 87 14.24 -9.78 9.00
CA ALA A 87 15.69 -9.86 8.88
C ALA A 87 16.34 -10.31 10.18
N GLU A 88 17.43 -11.09 10.07
CA GLU A 88 18.25 -11.49 11.22
C GLU A 88 18.95 -10.29 11.85
N ARG A 89 18.95 -10.21 13.20
CA ARG A 89 19.67 -9.18 13.98
C ARG A 89 20.63 -9.78 14.99
N ASN A 90 20.93 -11.07 14.91
CA ASN A 90 22.06 -11.63 15.61
C ASN A 90 23.35 -11.24 14.86
N PHE A 91 24.13 -10.33 15.44
CA PHE A 91 25.34 -9.77 14.84
C PHE A 91 26.40 -10.81 14.45
N VAL A 92 26.42 -11.96 15.13
CA VAL A 92 27.31 -13.08 14.80
C VAL A 92 26.93 -13.72 13.45
N LYS A 93 25.63 -13.78 13.13
CA LYS A 93 25.11 -14.39 11.89
C LYS A 93 24.99 -13.39 10.74
N TYR A 94 24.64 -12.16 11.06
CA TYR A 94 24.38 -11.12 10.07
C TYR A 94 24.68 -9.72 10.59
N GLN A 95 25.36 -8.92 9.77
CA GLN A 95 25.79 -7.55 10.13
C GLN A 95 25.06 -6.45 9.34
N GLY A 96 23.95 -6.76 8.67
CA GLY A 96 23.10 -5.78 8.00
C GLY A 96 22.26 -4.93 8.96
N GLY A 97 21.84 -3.77 8.49
CA GLY A 97 20.93 -2.86 9.18
C GLY A 97 19.66 -2.62 8.40
N ASP A 98 18.65 -1.99 9.01
CA ASP A 98 17.34 -1.79 8.40
C ASP A 98 17.44 -1.07 7.05
N TYR A 99 18.15 0.07 7.01
CA TYR A 99 18.32 0.85 5.79
C TYR A 99 19.01 0.08 4.65
N SER A 100 20.05 -0.70 4.97
CA SER A 100 20.73 -1.53 3.98
C SER A 100 19.85 -2.68 3.50
N ASP A 101 19.04 -3.25 4.39
CA ASP A 101 18.17 -4.38 4.07
C ASP A 101 16.96 -3.98 3.22
N GLU A 102 16.38 -2.79 3.45
CA GLU A 102 15.33 -2.22 2.59
C GLU A 102 15.77 -2.09 1.13
N TYR A 103 17.04 -1.78 0.90
CA TYR A 103 17.62 -1.73 -0.43
C TYR A 103 18.03 -3.10 -0.97
N TYR A 104 18.71 -3.90 -0.14
CA TYR A 104 19.34 -5.15 -0.56
C TYR A 104 18.34 -6.29 -0.77
N PHE A 105 17.26 -6.35 0.03
CA PHE A 105 16.28 -7.43 -0.09
C PHE A 105 15.53 -7.42 -1.45
N PRO A 106 15.02 -6.29 -1.97
CA PRO A 106 14.47 -6.22 -3.32
C PRO A 106 15.49 -6.57 -4.41
N GLU A 107 16.74 -6.09 -4.27
CA GLU A 107 17.81 -6.37 -5.20
C GLU A 107 18.12 -7.87 -5.27
N LEU A 108 18.13 -8.54 -4.13
CA LEU A 108 18.36 -9.98 -4.04
C LEU A 108 17.23 -10.75 -4.76
N ILE A 109 15.98 -10.39 -4.56
CA ILE A 109 14.84 -11.00 -5.28
C ILE A 109 14.98 -10.78 -6.78
N ALA A 110 15.22 -9.52 -7.20
CA ALA A 110 15.33 -9.15 -8.60
C ALA A 110 16.41 -9.94 -9.31
N ASN A 111 17.62 -9.91 -8.77
CA ASN A 111 18.79 -10.49 -9.42
C ASN A 111 18.82 -12.02 -9.34
N THR A 112 18.47 -12.58 -8.16
CA THR A 112 18.66 -14.02 -7.93
C THR A 112 17.47 -14.86 -8.38
N LEU A 113 16.23 -14.40 -8.12
CA LEU A 113 15.04 -15.18 -8.42
C LEU A 113 14.40 -14.82 -9.75
N LEU A 114 14.40 -13.54 -10.11
CA LEU A 114 13.70 -13.07 -11.32
C LEU A 114 14.63 -12.90 -12.52
N GLY A 115 15.92 -12.71 -12.30
CA GLY A 115 16.90 -12.45 -13.38
C GLY A 115 16.66 -11.08 -14.04
N VAL A 116 16.26 -10.06 -13.29
CA VAL A 116 15.97 -8.72 -13.77
C VAL A 116 16.71 -7.65 -12.97
N ASP A 117 16.85 -6.45 -13.55
CA ASP A 117 17.35 -5.29 -12.81
C ASP A 117 16.33 -4.85 -11.75
N VAL A 118 16.81 -4.56 -10.53
CA VAL A 118 15.97 -4.08 -9.41
C VAL A 118 15.15 -2.84 -9.75
N LYS A 119 15.61 -1.99 -10.69
CA LYS A 119 14.87 -0.83 -11.18
C LYS A 119 13.50 -1.20 -11.76
N LYS A 120 13.36 -2.40 -12.34
CA LYS A 120 12.07 -2.89 -12.86
C LYS A 120 11.08 -3.19 -11.74
N ILE A 121 11.55 -3.74 -10.63
CA ILE A 121 10.70 -3.97 -9.44
C ILE A 121 10.32 -2.64 -8.80
N ASN A 122 11.30 -1.76 -8.59
CA ASN A 122 11.07 -0.46 -7.97
C ASN A 122 10.15 0.45 -8.79
N SER A 123 10.21 0.41 -10.12
CA SER A 123 9.29 1.17 -10.97
C SER A 123 7.85 0.67 -10.88
N LYS A 124 7.65 -0.65 -10.84
CA LYS A 124 6.32 -1.25 -10.61
C LYS A 124 5.75 -0.88 -9.23
N ASN A 125 6.59 -0.96 -8.20
CA ASN A 125 6.19 -0.63 -6.84
C ASN A 125 5.80 0.84 -6.71
N LYS A 126 6.52 1.75 -7.35
CA LYS A 126 6.18 3.17 -7.39
C LYS A 126 4.83 3.40 -8.07
N ILE A 127 4.60 2.79 -9.24
CA ILE A 127 3.31 2.90 -9.96
C ILE A 127 2.16 2.39 -9.09
N ASN A 128 2.32 1.24 -8.43
CA ASN A 128 1.28 0.67 -7.57
C ASN A 128 1.03 1.52 -6.32
N GLN A 129 2.07 2.09 -5.71
CA GLN A 129 1.93 3.05 -4.62
C GLN A 129 1.17 4.30 -5.07
N ASP A 130 1.52 4.86 -6.22
CA ASP A 130 0.85 6.03 -6.77
C ASP A 130 -0.64 5.75 -7.05
N ILE A 131 -0.98 4.56 -7.55
CA ILE A 131 -2.37 4.10 -7.74
C ILE A 131 -3.10 3.97 -6.40
N ASP A 132 -2.46 3.38 -5.38
CA ASP A 132 -3.05 3.23 -4.05
C ASP A 132 -3.32 4.60 -3.39
N TYR A 133 -2.37 5.53 -3.46
CA TYR A 133 -2.57 6.91 -3.01
C TYR A 133 -3.71 7.60 -3.74
N LEU A 134 -3.78 7.48 -5.07
CA LEU A 134 -4.85 8.05 -5.85
C LEU A 134 -6.23 7.50 -5.46
N ASN A 135 -6.33 6.19 -5.21
CA ASN A 135 -7.56 5.56 -4.76
C ASN A 135 -7.96 6.01 -3.35
N LYS A 136 -7.01 6.19 -2.44
CA LYS A 136 -7.26 6.74 -1.11
C LYS A 136 -7.75 8.19 -1.17
N ILE A 137 -7.13 9.02 -2.01
CA ILE A 137 -7.56 10.41 -2.25
C ILE A 137 -8.98 10.44 -2.81
N LYS A 138 -9.26 9.66 -3.85
CA LYS A 138 -10.62 9.54 -4.42
C LYS A 138 -11.62 9.09 -3.37
N GLY A 139 -11.29 8.05 -2.59
CA GLY A 139 -12.14 7.55 -1.52
C GLY A 139 -12.44 8.61 -0.46
N ALA A 140 -11.47 9.44 -0.09
CA ALA A 140 -11.65 10.54 0.85
C ALA A 140 -12.64 11.59 0.30
N PHE A 141 -12.47 12.05 -0.95
CA PHE A 141 -13.38 13.03 -1.57
C PHE A 141 -14.78 12.49 -1.77
N PHE A 142 -14.93 11.27 -2.26
CA PHE A 142 -16.25 10.64 -2.36
C PHE A 142 -16.90 10.44 -0.99
N GLY A 143 -16.10 10.08 0.02
CA GLY A 143 -16.57 9.92 1.40
C GLY A 143 -17.11 11.22 1.97
N VAL A 144 -16.43 12.35 1.76
CA VAL A 144 -16.90 13.67 2.18
C VAL A 144 -18.20 14.03 1.46
N ALA A 145 -18.22 13.97 0.12
CA ALA A 145 -19.38 14.36 -0.67
C ALA A 145 -20.63 13.52 -0.37
N ILE A 146 -20.46 12.19 -0.25
CA ILE A 146 -21.57 11.29 0.07
C ILE A 146 -22.05 11.51 1.51
N GLY A 147 -21.11 11.61 2.47
CA GLY A 147 -21.44 11.82 3.88
C GLY A 147 -22.18 13.12 4.12
N ASP A 148 -21.73 14.20 3.50
CA ASP A 148 -22.35 15.53 3.52
C ASP A 148 -23.75 15.48 2.89
N ALA A 149 -23.90 14.97 1.66
CA ALA A 149 -25.18 14.86 0.98
C ALA A 149 -26.19 13.95 1.70
N VAL A 150 -25.74 12.96 2.44
CA VAL A 150 -26.60 12.16 3.35
C VAL A 150 -27.01 12.99 4.58
N GLY A 151 -26.12 13.85 5.08
CA GLY A 151 -26.32 14.66 6.27
C GLY A 151 -27.25 15.86 6.07
N VAL A 152 -27.15 16.53 4.92
CA VAL A 152 -27.90 17.81 4.61
C VAL A 152 -29.38 17.75 4.96
N PRO A 153 -30.17 16.70 4.66
CA PRO A 153 -31.59 16.66 5.01
C PRO A 153 -31.86 16.62 6.52
N PHE A 154 -30.89 16.26 7.34
CA PHE A 154 -31.00 16.04 8.78
C PHE A 154 -30.30 17.12 9.62
N GLU A 155 -29.74 18.13 9.00
CA GLU A 155 -29.09 19.22 9.72
C GLU A 155 -30.05 19.87 10.74
N PHE A 156 -29.51 20.23 11.90
CA PHE A 156 -30.24 20.82 13.04
C PHE A 156 -31.22 19.86 13.75
N PHE A 157 -31.32 18.60 13.34
CA PHE A 157 -32.12 17.63 14.10
C PHE A 157 -31.42 17.32 15.44
N SER A 158 -32.25 17.22 16.49
CA SER A 158 -31.72 16.77 17.80
C SER A 158 -31.29 15.32 17.78
N ARG A 159 -30.51 14.91 18.78
CA ARG A 159 -30.10 13.49 18.94
C ARG A 159 -31.30 12.58 19.14
N GLU A 160 -32.33 13.06 19.84
CA GLU A 160 -33.58 12.35 20.07
C GLU A 160 -34.32 12.12 18.76
N GLU A 161 -34.44 13.14 17.91
CA GLU A 161 -35.06 13.01 16.58
C GLU A 161 -34.29 12.04 15.69
N MET A 162 -32.98 12.15 15.66
CA MET A 162 -32.11 11.24 14.90
C MET A 162 -32.16 9.78 15.42
N SER A 163 -32.38 9.59 16.72
CA SER A 163 -32.58 8.25 17.29
C SER A 163 -33.89 7.60 16.82
N LEU A 164 -34.91 8.40 16.58
CA LEU A 164 -36.21 7.94 16.08
C LEU A 164 -36.26 7.79 14.56
N LYS A 165 -35.44 8.57 13.84
CA LYS A 165 -35.36 8.59 12.36
C LYS A 165 -33.91 8.65 11.92
N PRO A 166 -33.16 7.58 12.11
CA PRO A 166 -31.78 7.55 11.69
C PRO A 166 -31.63 7.63 10.16
N ALA A 167 -30.54 8.26 9.69
CA ALA A 167 -30.22 8.33 8.28
C ALA A 167 -29.73 6.94 7.81
N TYR A 168 -30.52 6.26 7.00
CA TYR A 168 -30.16 4.97 6.40
C TYR A 168 -29.76 5.07 4.94
N ASP A 169 -30.14 6.14 4.27
CA ASP A 169 -29.91 6.33 2.84
C ASP A 169 -29.85 7.82 2.50
N MET A 170 -29.39 8.12 1.29
CA MET A 170 -29.41 9.47 0.75
C MET A 170 -30.84 9.83 0.36
N ILE A 171 -31.40 10.84 1.04
CA ILE A 171 -32.75 11.37 0.76
C ILE A 171 -32.67 12.84 0.38
N GLY A 172 -33.67 13.34 -0.32
CA GLY A 172 -33.79 14.76 -0.61
C GLY A 172 -34.71 15.49 0.37
N HIS A 173 -34.81 16.78 0.16
CA HIS A 173 -35.66 17.72 0.91
C HIS A 173 -35.19 17.92 2.35
N GLY A 174 -35.88 17.48 3.37
CA GLY A 174 -35.46 17.67 4.76
C GLY A 174 -35.34 19.14 5.15
N THR A 175 -34.39 19.49 5.99
CA THR A 175 -34.22 20.83 6.59
C THR A 175 -34.11 21.94 5.56
N HIS A 176 -33.32 21.72 4.51
CA HIS A 176 -33.05 22.77 3.50
C HIS A 176 -33.88 22.62 2.24
N ASN A 177 -34.77 21.66 2.18
CA ASN A 177 -35.63 21.37 1.02
C ASN A 177 -34.86 21.27 -0.32
N GLN A 178 -33.65 20.70 -0.30
CA GLN A 178 -32.80 20.52 -1.46
C GLN A 178 -33.07 19.18 -2.15
N PRO A 179 -32.75 19.04 -3.45
CA PRO A 179 -32.81 17.74 -4.14
C PRO A 179 -31.92 16.69 -3.51
N ILE A 180 -32.23 15.43 -3.80
CA ILE A 180 -31.37 14.30 -3.40
C ILE A 180 -29.96 14.46 -3.98
N GLY A 181 -28.93 14.23 -3.16
CA GLY A 181 -27.53 14.33 -3.57
C GLY A 181 -26.92 15.72 -3.49
N THR A 182 -27.68 16.72 -3.03
CA THR A 182 -27.16 18.07 -2.75
C THR A 182 -26.22 17.99 -1.54
N TRP A 183 -25.01 18.45 -1.68
CA TRP A 183 -24.04 18.64 -0.59
C TRP A 183 -24.02 20.07 -0.09
N SER A 184 -23.44 20.33 1.08
CA SER A 184 -23.35 21.63 1.73
C SER A 184 -22.04 22.37 1.45
N ASP A 185 -21.74 23.35 2.29
CA ASP A 185 -20.46 24.05 2.31
C ASP A 185 -19.29 23.17 2.72
N ASP A 186 -19.48 22.11 3.47
CA ASP A 186 -18.44 21.17 3.88
C ASP A 186 -17.74 20.54 2.65
N SER A 187 -18.51 20.02 1.70
CA SER A 187 -17.96 19.49 0.44
C SER A 187 -17.44 20.60 -0.46
N SER A 188 -18.21 21.69 -0.60
CA SER A 188 -17.83 22.82 -1.46
C SER A 188 -16.48 23.42 -1.07
N LEU A 189 -16.26 23.71 0.20
CA LEU A 189 -14.99 24.26 0.71
C LEU A 189 -13.86 23.23 0.67
N THR A 190 -14.17 21.96 0.90
CA THR A 190 -13.19 20.87 0.73
C THR A 190 -12.68 20.81 -0.72
N PHE A 191 -13.56 20.92 -1.70
CA PHE A 191 -13.16 20.90 -3.13
C PHE A 191 -12.42 22.18 -3.52
N CYS A 192 -12.81 23.34 -3.03
CA CYS A 192 -12.07 24.59 -3.20
C CYS A 192 -10.64 24.49 -2.67
N LEU A 193 -10.47 23.93 -1.48
CA LEU A 193 -9.15 23.70 -0.88
C LEU A 193 -8.33 22.72 -1.71
N ALA A 194 -8.94 21.59 -2.08
CA ALA A 194 -8.25 20.55 -2.84
C ALA A 194 -7.74 21.06 -4.19
N GLU A 195 -8.54 21.81 -4.89
CA GLU A 195 -8.16 22.42 -6.18
C GLU A 195 -7.02 23.42 -6.02
N ALA A 196 -7.07 24.28 -4.99
CA ALA A 196 -5.97 25.21 -4.71
C ALA A 196 -4.67 24.46 -4.42
N LEU A 197 -4.71 23.40 -3.58
CA LEU A 197 -3.55 22.57 -3.26
C LEU A 197 -3.01 21.83 -4.48
N ALA A 198 -3.87 21.30 -5.35
CA ALA A 198 -3.48 20.58 -6.55
C ALA A 198 -2.78 21.47 -7.58
N ASN A 199 -3.25 22.71 -7.73
CA ASN A 199 -2.75 23.63 -8.76
C ASN A 199 -1.53 24.45 -8.29
N ASN A 200 -1.50 24.86 -7.01
CA ASN A 200 -0.54 25.84 -6.51
C ASN A 200 0.22 25.38 -5.26
N GLY A 201 -0.01 24.14 -4.78
CA GLY A 201 0.53 23.70 -3.50
C GLY A 201 -0.09 24.47 -2.32
N TYR A 202 0.62 24.52 -1.18
CA TYR A 202 0.15 25.24 -0.01
C TYR A 202 0.41 26.74 -0.17
N ASP A 203 -0.51 27.42 -0.86
CA ASP A 203 -0.52 28.88 -1.04
C ASP A 203 -1.81 29.47 -0.48
N LEU A 204 -1.70 30.27 0.61
CA LEU A 204 -2.85 30.87 1.28
C LEU A 204 -3.62 31.84 0.38
N THR A 205 -2.96 32.48 -0.59
CA THR A 205 -3.61 33.40 -1.53
C THR A 205 -4.57 32.63 -2.45
N SER A 206 -4.10 31.53 -3.02
CA SER A 206 -4.91 30.66 -3.89
C SER A 206 -6.06 30.01 -3.12
N ILE A 207 -5.80 29.54 -1.90
CA ILE A 207 -6.85 28.96 -1.02
C ILE A 207 -7.93 30.01 -0.72
N SER A 208 -7.52 31.20 -0.30
CA SER A 208 -8.44 32.30 -0.01
C SER A 208 -9.22 32.73 -1.24
N PHE A 209 -8.59 32.76 -2.41
CA PHE A 209 -9.26 33.06 -3.68
C PHE A 209 -10.37 32.05 -3.99
N ASN A 210 -10.11 30.75 -3.89
CA ASN A 210 -11.13 29.73 -4.16
C ASN A 210 -12.30 29.80 -3.17
N PHE A 211 -12.06 30.10 -1.89
CA PHE A 211 -13.11 30.30 -0.90
C PHE A 211 -13.95 31.56 -1.19
N HIS A 212 -13.32 32.63 -1.68
CA HIS A 212 -14.01 33.81 -2.15
C HIS A 212 -14.89 33.52 -3.39
N MET A 213 -14.38 32.71 -4.32
CA MET A 213 -15.15 32.28 -5.49
C MET A 213 -16.38 31.48 -5.08
N TRP A 214 -16.24 30.55 -4.13
CA TRP A 214 -17.39 29.81 -3.59
C TRP A 214 -18.41 30.78 -2.98
N LYS A 215 -18.01 31.67 -2.10
CA LYS A 215 -18.88 32.61 -1.42
C LYS A 215 -19.64 33.52 -2.37
N ASN A 216 -19.01 34.00 -3.44
CA ASN A 216 -19.56 35.03 -4.32
C ASN A 216 -20.25 34.49 -5.57
N THR A 217 -19.89 33.29 -6.02
CA THR A 217 -20.34 32.73 -7.30
C THR A 217 -20.92 31.34 -7.19
N ALA A 218 -21.04 30.79 -6.00
CA ALA A 218 -21.45 29.41 -5.76
C ALA A 218 -20.51 28.37 -6.46
N TYR A 219 -19.24 28.72 -6.59
CA TYR A 219 -18.22 27.82 -7.15
C TYR A 219 -18.12 26.53 -6.34
N TRP A 220 -18.14 25.37 -7.00
CA TRP A 220 -18.23 24.05 -6.35
C TRP A 220 -19.51 23.83 -5.50
N SER A 221 -20.57 24.62 -5.65
CA SER A 221 -21.84 24.33 -5.00
C SER A 221 -22.69 23.35 -5.80
N ALA A 222 -23.50 22.52 -5.11
CA ALA A 222 -24.46 21.61 -5.69
C ALA A 222 -25.86 22.22 -5.77
#